data_bccae3aaee1ddfbf68054339e403889c
#
_entry.id   bccae3aaee1ddfbf68054339e403889c
#
_cell.length_a   1.000
_cell.length_b   1.000
_cell.length_c   1.000
_cell.angle_alpha   90.00
_cell.angle_beta   90.00
_cell.angle_gamma   90.00
#
_symmetry.space_group_name_H-M   'P 1'
#
loop_
_entity.id
_entity.type
_entity.pdbx_description
1 polymer ?
#
loop_
_entity_poly.entity_id
_entity_poly.type
_entity_poly.pdbx_seq_one_letter_code
_entity_poly.pdbx_strand_id
1 'polypeptide(L)'
;VVHSCISPASISELEQQLASQRYVADRGLAVSLFLALRLAKPLFLEGEAGVGKTSLASAAAAALDADLIRLQCYEGLDVAHAVYEWDYARQLLELRILEATGGLLKSAARRELYNEAFLLKRPLLQAIDPERTRRVVLLIDEIDRADEEFEGYLLELLAEFQITIPELGTVRATKPPLVILTSNRTREVHDALKRRCLYQWIEYPSFEKEMAIVHARVPHAAQQLARQVTALVHELRGVELYKVPGVSETLDWVAALAALDRKVLDIAAIEDTLGVVLKAKDDIEAIRGERLAGILQRALTR
;
A
#
# COMPACT_ATOMS: atom_id res chain seq x y z
N VAL A 1 26.05 10.15 14.50
CA VAL A 1 25.60 8.83 14.99
C VAL A 1 25.12 8.09 13.74
N VAL A 2 25.92 7.12 13.28
CA VAL A 2 25.59 6.26 12.14
C VAL A 2 24.51 5.32 12.65
N HIS A 3 23.23 5.58 12.33
CA HIS A 3 22.17 4.59 12.49
C HIS A 3 22.44 3.45 11.50
N SER A 4 23.05 2.37 12.00
CA SER A 4 23.11 1.11 11.27
C SER A 4 21.68 0.66 10.99
N CYS A 5 21.28 0.61 9.72
CA CYS A 5 19.99 0.02 9.30
C CYS A 5 19.98 -1.45 9.72
N ILE A 6 19.48 -1.74 10.91
CA ILE A 6 19.43 -3.09 11.46
C ILE A 6 18.20 -3.76 10.84
N SER A 7 18.45 -4.70 9.93
CA SER A 7 17.40 -5.66 9.52
C SER A 7 17.00 -6.46 10.75
N PRO A 8 15.71 -6.73 10.99
CA PRO A 8 15.27 -7.53 12.14
C PRO A 8 16.03 -8.85 12.18
N ALA A 9 16.56 -9.21 13.34
CA ALA A 9 17.33 -10.42 13.53
C ALA A 9 16.43 -11.67 13.54
N SER A 10 15.17 -11.51 13.94
CA SER A 10 14.18 -12.58 14.03
C SER A 10 12.79 -12.12 13.58
N ILE A 11 11.93 -13.10 13.31
CA ILE A 11 10.52 -12.86 12.97
C ILE A 11 9.82 -12.18 14.15
N SER A 12 10.09 -12.60 15.38
CA SER A 12 9.48 -12.02 16.59
C SER A 12 9.89 -10.56 16.81
N GLU A 13 11.11 -10.19 16.47
CA GLU A 13 11.55 -8.80 16.49
C GLU A 13 10.80 -7.97 15.45
N LEU A 14 10.62 -8.50 14.23
CA LEU A 14 9.83 -7.84 13.18
C LEU A 14 8.38 -7.65 13.61
N GLU A 15 7.76 -8.68 14.24
CA GLU A 15 6.39 -8.59 14.78
C GLU A 15 6.29 -7.44 15.81
N GLN A 16 7.26 -7.34 16.73
CA GLN A 16 7.31 -6.27 17.72
C GLN A 16 7.50 -4.88 17.09
N GLN A 17 8.39 -4.78 16.10
CA GLN A 17 8.61 -3.54 15.36
C GLN A 17 7.34 -3.10 14.62
N LEU A 18 6.62 -4.00 13.95
CA LEU A 18 5.34 -3.72 13.30
C LEU A 18 4.27 -3.31 14.33
N ALA A 19 4.19 -4.01 15.47
CA ALA A 19 3.26 -3.68 16.54
C ALA A 19 3.52 -2.28 17.12
N SER A 20 4.78 -1.86 17.26
CA SER A 20 5.15 -0.50 17.68
C SER A 20 4.64 0.57 16.69
N GLN A 21 4.46 0.21 15.42
CA GLN A 21 3.85 1.05 14.39
C GLN A 21 2.32 0.86 14.29
N ARG A 22 1.69 0.26 15.32
CA ARG A 22 0.25 -0.01 15.39
C ARG A 22 -0.26 -0.90 14.25
N TYR A 23 0.59 -1.81 13.76
CA TYR A 23 0.23 -2.81 12.77
C TYR A 23 0.27 -4.20 13.40
N VAL A 24 -0.90 -4.86 13.45
CA VAL A 24 -1.05 -6.21 14.01
C VAL A 24 -0.87 -7.23 12.89
N ALA A 25 0.33 -7.79 12.78
CA ALA A 25 0.64 -8.82 11.79
C ALA A 25 0.31 -10.22 12.32
N ASP A 26 -0.20 -11.09 11.43
CA ASP A 26 -0.21 -12.54 11.70
C ASP A 26 1.19 -13.10 11.54
N ARG A 27 1.42 -14.24 12.18
CA ARG A 27 2.68 -14.99 12.06
C ARG A 27 3.04 -15.28 10.60
N GLY A 28 2.08 -15.70 9.76
CA GLY A 28 2.31 -15.98 8.34
C GLY A 28 2.78 -14.76 7.56
N LEU A 29 2.13 -13.62 7.78
CA LEU A 29 2.50 -12.34 7.16
C LEU A 29 3.88 -11.86 7.62
N ALA A 30 4.17 -11.97 8.93
CA ALA A 30 5.47 -11.61 9.48
C ALA A 30 6.61 -12.49 8.91
N VAL A 31 6.37 -13.79 8.75
CA VAL A 31 7.29 -14.71 8.07
C VAL A 31 7.53 -14.32 6.63
N SER A 32 6.47 -14.05 5.86
CA SER A 32 6.56 -13.67 4.46
C SER A 32 7.34 -12.36 4.29
N LEU A 33 7.08 -11.36 5.12
CA LEU A 33 7.79 -10.09 5.11
C LEU A 33 9.27 -10.26 5.52
N PHE A 34 9.53 -11.08 6.54
CA PHE A 34 10.91 -11.40 6.97
C PHE A 34 11.70 -12.08 5.86
N LEU A 35 11.08 -13.04 5.18
CA LEU A 35 11.71 -13.72 4.04
C LEU A 35 11.93 -12.77 2.85
N ALA A 36 10.98 -11.88 2.57
CA ALA A 36 11.15 -10.85 1.53
C ALA A 36 12.39 -9.99 1.79
N LEU A 37 12.59 -9.56 3.04
CA LEU A 37 13.76 -8.81 3.47
C LEU A 37 15.07 -9.61 3.35
N ARG A 38 15.05 -10.88 3.76
CA ARG A 38 16.27 -11.73 3.79
C ARG A 38 16.71 -12.21 2.42
N LEU A 39 15.74 -12.52 1.55
CA LEU A 39 15.99 -13.06 0.22
C LEU A 39 16.05 -11.97 -0.85
N ALA A 40 15.84 -10.70 -0.48
CA ALA A 40 15.66 -9.58 -1.41
C ALA A 40 14.67 -9.94 -2.52
N LYS A 41 13.50 -10.49 -2.14
CA LYS A 41 12.42 -10.82 -3.07
C LYS A 41 11.23 -9.90 -2.84
N PRO A 42 10.52 -9.51 -3.91
CA PRO A 42 9.25 -8.78 -3.78
C PRO A 42 8.22 -9.60 -3.00
N LEU A 43 7.36 -8.91 -2.25
CA LEU A 43 6.22 -9.50 -1.55
C LEU A 43 4.93 -9.08 -2.24
N PHE A 44 4.18 -10.05 -2.76
CA PHE A 44 2.88 -9.83 -3.38
C PHE A 44 1.76 -10.14 -2.39
N LEU A 45 0.99 -9.11 -2.03
CA LEU A 45 -0.12 -9.17 -1.10
C LEU A 45 -1.43 -9.15 -1.88
N GLU A 46 -2.20 -10.18 -1.79
CA GLU A 46 -3.51 -10.30 -2.40
C GLU A 46 -4.58 -10.48 -1.33
N GLY A 47 -5.78 -9.99 -1.53
CA GLY A 47 -6.88 -10.12 -0.57
C GLY A 47 -7.96 -9.05 -0.80
N GLU A 48 -9.03 -9.12 -0.02
CA GLU A 48 -10.16 -8.19 -0.11
C GLU A 48 -9.77 -6.73 0.17
N ALA A 49 -10.61 -5.80 -0.29
CA ALA A 49 -10.41 -4.40 0.01
C ALA A 49 -10.49 -4.12 1.53
N GLY A 50 -9.71 -3.15 2.02
CA GLY A 50 -9.78 -2.71 3.41
C GLY A 50 -9.18 -3.66 4.45
N VAL A 51 -8.48 -4.74 4.06
CA VAL A 51 -7.83 -5.68 5.01
C VAL A 51 -6.45 -5.22 5.50
N GLY A 52 -5.96 -4.07 5.05
CA GLY A 52 -4.72 -3.47 5.55
C GLY A 52 -3.45 -3.78 4.73
N LYS A 53 -3.55 -4.19 3.46
CA LYS A 53 -2.40 -4.45 2.56
C LYS A 53 -1.48 -3.23 2.41
N THR A 54 -2.03 -2.09 2.03
CA THR A 54 -1.30 -0.82 1.87
C THR A 54 -0.69 -0.35 3.19
N SER A 55 -1.40 -0.55 4.31
CA SER A 55 -0.93 -0.18 5.65
C SER A 55 0.31 -0.96 6.08
N LEU A 56 0.51 -2.20 5.60
CA LEU A 56 1.72 -2.98 5.88
C LEU A 56 2.96 -2.27 5.36
N ALA A 57 2.92 -1.72 4.14
CA ALA A 57 4.07 -1.05 3.54
C ALA A 57 4.48 0.18 4.36
N SER A 58 3.50 0.97 4.82
CA SER A 58 3.74 2.12 5.69
C SER A 58 4.32 1.71 7.05
N ALA A 59 3.77 0.66 7.67
CA ALA A 59 4.27 0.14 8.93
C ALA A 59 5.67 -0.47 8.78
N ALA A 60 5.94 -1.19 7.69
CA ALA A 60 7.27 -1.75 7.40
C ALA A 60 8.31 -0.65 7.16
N ALA A 61 7.97 0.41 6.42
CA ALA A 61 8.86 1.55 6.22
C ALA A 61 9.23 2.22 7.56
N ALA A 62 8.24 2.49 8.40
CA ALA A 62 8.48 3.08 9.72
C ALA A 62 9.26 2.14 10.65
N ALA A 63 8.94 0.84 10.67
CA ALA A 63 9.63 -0.16 11.48
C ALA A 63 11.11 -0.35 11.07
N LEU A 64 11.42 -0.20 9.77
CA LEU A 64 12.76 -0.38 9.22
C LEU A 64 13.56 0.93 9.12
N ASP A 65 13.03 2.06 9.60
CA ASP A 65 13.57 3.41 9.37
C ASP A 65 13.92 3.65 7.89
N ALA A 66 12.98 3.32 7.01
CA ALA A 66 13.12 3.37 5.56
C ALA A 66 12.24 4.46 4.95
N ASP A 67 12.65 4.97 3.79
CA ASP A 67 11.80 5.86 3.00
C ASP A 67 10.70 5.05 2.30
N LEU A 68 9.45 5.48 2.44
CA LEU A 68 8.34 4.89 1.69
C LEU A 68 8.18 5.61 0.36
N ILE A 69 8.31 4.86 -0.74
CA ILE A 69 7.98 5.33 -2.08
C ILE A 69 6.76 4.57 -2.53
N ARG A 70 5.71 5.29 -2.95
CA ARG A 70 4.44 4.71 -3.40
C ARG A 70 4.22 4.99 -4.87
N LEU A 71 3.91 3.94 -5.62
CA LEU A 71 3.33 3.99 -6.95
C LEU A 71 1.90 3.45 -6.87
N GLN A 72 0.92 4.33 -7.07
CA GLN A 72 -0.48 3.93 -7.21
C GLN A 72 -0.74 3.53 -8.65
N CYS A 73 -1.15 2.28 -8.88
CA CYS A 73 -1.51 1.82 -10.22
C CYS A 73 -2.93 2.26 -10.60
N TYR A 74 -3.10 2.58 -11.87
CA TYR A 74 -4.38 2.93 -12.49
C TYR A 74 -4.33 2.55 -13.98
N GLU A 75 -5.48 2.44 -14.61
CA GLU A 75 -5.59 2.14 -16.04
C GLU A 75 -4.93 3.23 -16.89
N GLY A 76 -4.06 2.82 -17.82
CA GLY A 76 -3.27 3.74 -18.65
C GLY A 76 -2.02 4.31 -17.96
N LEU A 77 -1.56 3.70 -16.85
CA LEU A 77 -0.28 4.06 -16.24
C LEU A 77 0.87 3.71 -17.18
N ASP A 78 1.64 4.70 -17.57
CA ASP A 78 2.77 4.58 -18.49
C ASP A 78 4.15 4.73 -17.82
N VAL A 79 5.19 4.53 -18.61
CA VAL A 79 6.59 4.66 -18.17
C VAL A 79 6.91 6.08 -17.69
N ALA A 80 6.36 7.12 -18.35
CA ALA A 80 6.64 8.50 -18.00
C ALA A 80 6.14 8.88 -16.61
N HIS A 81 5.05 8.26 -16.16
CA HIS A 81 4.48 8.48 -14.83
C HIS A 81 5.07 7.55 -13.76
N ALA A 82 5.51 6.36 -14.14
CA ALA A 82 5.97 5.35 -13.20
C ALA A 82 7.50 5.29 -13.04
N VAL A 83 8.25 5.47 -14.12
CA VAL A 83 9.70 5.20 -14.17
C VAL A 83 10.51 6.49 -14.26
N TYR A 84 10.41 7.20 -15.38
CA TYR A 84 11.11 8.47 -15.60
C TYR A 84 10.42 9.28 -16.69
N GLU A 85 10.71 10.58 -16.69
CA GLU A 85 10.31 11.51 -17.73
C GLU A 85 11.48 12.46 -18.00
N TRP A 86 11.63 12.90 -19.26
CA TRP A 86 12.57 13.95 -19.58
C TRP A 86 11.94 15.33 -19.34
N ASP A 87 12.67 16.22 -18.67
CA ASP A 87 12.27 17.62 -18.50
C ASP A 87 12.45 18.38 -19.83
N TYR A 88 11.51 18.14 -20.76
CA TYR A 88 11.55 18.74 -22.09
C TYR A 88 11.54 20.27 -22.06
N ALA A 89 10.86 20.87 -21.08
CA ALA A 89 10.81 22.32 -20.96
C ALA A 89 12.19 22.89 -20.64
N ARG A 90 12.90 22.26 -19.71
CA ARG A 90 14.26 22.65 -19.35
C ARG A 90 15.26 22.31 -20.43
N GLN A 91 15.13 21.18 -21.12
CA GLN A 91 15.95 20.83 -22.28
C GLN A 91 15.82 21.84 -23.40
N LEU A 92 14.60 22.32 -23.71
CA LEU A 92 14.35 23.30 -24.74
C LEU A 92 14.97 24.67 -24.39
N LEU A 93 14.87 25.06 -23.10
CA LEU A 93 15.50 26.32 -22.63
C LEU A 93 17.03 26.23 -22.77
N GLU A 94 17.64 25.13 -22.35
CA GLU A 94 19.08 24.91 -22.44
C GLU A 94 19.54 24.92 -23.91
N LEU A 95 18.79 24.26 -24.80
CA LEU A 95 19.08 24.27 -26.24
C LEU A 95 19.11 25.71 -26.81
N ARG A 96 18.15 26.54 -26.43
CA ARG A 96 18.10 27.94 -26.86
C ARG A 96 19.27 28.76 -26.34
N ILE A 97 19.70 28.52 -25.12
CA ILE A 97 20.88 29.16 -24.53
C ILE A 97 22.14 28.77 -25.31
N LEU A 98 22.31 27.48 -25.60
CA LEU A 98 23.42 26.96 -26.38
C LEU A 98 23.47 27.54 -27.82
N GLU A 99 22.32 27.65 -28.47
CA GLU A 99 22.20 28.30 -29.80
C GLU A 99 22.61 29.78 -29.75
N ALA A 100 22.17 30.50 -28.74
CA ALA A 100 22.45 31.94 -28.59
C ALA A 100 23.93 32.21 -28.25
N THR A 101 24.60 31.29 -27.59
CA THR A 101 26.02 31.41 -27.20
C THR A 101 27.01 30.90 -28.27
N GLY A 102 26.52 30.47 -29.46
CA GLY A 102 27.36 30.04 -30.58
C GLY A 102 28.07 28.71 -30.34
N GLY A 103 27.64 27.93 -29.40
CA GLY A 103 28.27 26.67 -28.99
C GLY A 103 27.56 25.44 -29.50
N LEU A 104 28.35 24.49 -29.91
CA LEU A 104 28.19 23.06 -30.03
C LEU A 104 27.78 22.45 -31.37
N LEU A 105 28.65 21.53 -31.77
CA LEU A 105 28.37 20.51 -32.79
C LEU A 105 27.12 19.74 -32.37
N LYS A 106 26.19 19.45 -33.27
CA LYS A 106 24.90 18.76 -33.02
C LYS A 106 25.02 17.47 -32.20
N SER A 107 26.15 16.75 -32.31
CA SER A 107 26.41 15.50 -31.58
C SER A 107 26.74 15.70 -30.09
N ALA A 108 27.37 16.86 -29.76
CA ALA A 108 27.67 17.20 -28.36
C ALA A 108 26.41 17.72 -27.65
N ALA A 109 25.61 18.53 -28.32
CA ALA A 109 24.33 19.03 -27.79
C ALA A 109 23.37 17.90 -27.38
N ARG A 110 23.30 16.80 -28.16
CA ARG A 110 22.45 15.65 -27.80
C ARG A 110 22.88 14.98 -26.50
N ARG A 111 24.20 14.79 -26.24
CA ARG A 111 24.71 14.21 -25.00
C ARG A 111 24.47 15.12 -23.79
N GLU A 112 24.51 16.43 -24.00
CA GLU A 112 24.28 17.43 -22.94
C GLU A 112 22.81 17.52 -22.55
N LEU A 113 21.89 17.28 -23.48
CA LEU A 113 20.45 17.32 -23.21
C LEU A 113 19.88 16.05 -22.59
N TYR A 114 20.49 14.89 -22.87
CA TYR A 114 20.06 13.60 -22.32
C TYR A 114 21.04 13.10 -21.24
N ASN A 115 21.05 13.80 -20.11
CA ASN A 115 21.82 13.44 -18.93
C ASN A 115 20.94 13.49 -17.68
N GLU A 116 21.47 13.03 -16.56
CA GLU A 116 20.72 12.95 -15.29
C GLU A 116 20.14 14.29 -14.80
N ALA A 117 20.70 15.42 -15.18
CA ALA A 117 20.22 16.75 -14.78
C ALA A 117 18.85 17.09 -15.36
N PHE A 118 18.47 16.46 -16.48
CA PHE A 118 17.17 16.62 -17.13
C PHE A 118 16.23 15.43 -16.91
N LEU A 119 16.66 14.44 -16.12
CA LEU A 119 15.88 13.24 -15.83
C LEU A 119 14.99 13.46 -14.61
N LEU A 120 13.68 13.44 -14.80
CA LEU A 120 12.71 13.45 -13.72
C LEU A 120 12.49 12.00 -13.24
N LYS A 121 13.16 11.63 -12.15
CA LYS A 121 13.02 10.29 -11.55
C LYS A 121 11.61 10.12 -10.99
N ARG A 122 10.84 9.14 -11.49
CA ARG A 122 9.52 8.75 -11.02
C ARG A 122 9.64 7.63 -9.98
N PRO A 123 8.55 7.20 -9.31
CA PRO A 123 8.63 6.31 -8.15
C PRO A 123 9.50 5.06 -8.33
N LEU A 124 9.41 4.37 -9.47
CA LEU A 124 10.19 3.15 -9.69
C LEU A 124 11.68 3.45 -9.78
N LEU A 125 12.08 4.47 -10.53
CA LEU A 125 13.49 4.87 -10.64
C LEU A 125 14.01 5.46 -9.33
N GLN A 126 13.17 6.25 -8.60
CA GLN A 126 13.53 6.75 -7.28
C GLN A 126 13.84 5.62 -6.29
N ALA A 127 13.12 4.49 -6.39
CA ALA A 127 13.29 3.37 -5.45
C ALA A 127 14.61 2.62 -5.63
N ILE A 128 15.16 2.65 -6.85
CA ILE A 128 16.44 1.98 -7.19
C ILE A 128 17.60 2.96 -7.40
N ASP A 129 17.41 4.22 -7.09
CA ASP A 129 18.43 5.25 -7.25
C ASP A 129 19.71 4.87 -6.49
N PRO A 130 20.86 4.66 -7.17
CA PRO A 130 22.10 4.23 -6.54
C PRO A 130 22.69 5.24 -5.55
N GLU A 131 22.30 6.51 -5.65
CA GLU A 131 22.74 7.58 -4.75
C GLU A 131 22.02 7.57 -3.39
N ARG A 132 20.95 6.79 -3.25
CA ARG A 132 20.22 6.71 -1.99
C ARG A 132 21.02 6.03 -0.89
N THR A 133 21.14 6.72 0.21
CA THR A 133 21.82 6.21 1.42
C THR A 133 20.88 5.45 2.35
N ARG A 134 19.61 5.87 2.43
CA ARG A 134 18.58 5.24 3.25
C ARG A 134 17.96 4.03 2.54
N ARG A 135 17.49 3.07 3.33
CA ARG A 135 16.69 1.94 2.82
C ARG A 135 15.39 2.47 2.21
N VAL A 136 14.88 1.76 1.22
CA VAL A 136 13.60 2.08 0.56
C VAL A 136 12.63 0.92 0.74
N VAL A 137 11.38 1.24 1.04
CA VAL A 137 10.22 0.39 0.85
C VAL A 137 9.46 0.96 -0.36
N LEU A 138 9.43 0.18 -1.44
CA LEU A 138 8.64 0.51 -2.64
C LEU A 138 7.29 -0.19 -2.55
N LEU A 139 6.22 0.59 -2.46
CA LEU A 139 4.85 0.10 -2.54
C LEU A 139 4.31 0.30 -3.96
N ILE A 140 4.00 -0.79 -4.66
CA ILE A 140 3.26 -0.80 -5.92
C ILE A 140 1.83 -1.19 -5.57
N ASP A 141 0.96 -0.19 -5.48
CA ASP A 141 -0.39 -0.34 -4.90
C ASP A 141 -1.44 -0.56 -6.00
N GLU A 142 -2.33 -1.53 -5.79
CA GLU A 142 -3.40 -1.92 -6.71
C GLU A 142 -2.88 -2.28 -8.12
N ILE A 143 -1.90 -3.19 -8.19
CA ILE A 143 -1.29 -3.62 -9.47
C ILE A 143 -2.33 -4.22 -10.44
N ASP A 144 -3.39 -4.80 -9.93
CA ASP A 144 -4.52 -5.31 -10.69
C ASP A 144 -5.33 -4.24 -11.46
N ARG A 145 -4.98 -2.95 -11.31
CA ARG A 145 -5.51 -1.84 -12.11
C ARG A 145 -4.59 -1.39 -13.24
N ALA A 146 -3.36 -1.86 -13.26
CA ALA A 146 -2.42 -1.54 -14.33
C ALA A 146 -2.67 -2.43 -15.56
N ASP A 147 -2.21 -1.98 -16.73
CA ASP A 147 -2.28 -2.75 -17.95
C ASP A 147 -1.20 -3.84 -18.00
N GLU A 148 -1.40 -4.89 -18.81
CA GLU A 148 -0.43 -5.99 -18.99
C GLU A 148 0.92 -5.48 -19.51
N GLU A 149 0.93 -4.46 -20.37
CA GLU A 149 2.15 -3.86 -20.88
C GLU A 149 3.01 -3.28 -19.74
N PHE A 150 2.37 -2.62 -18.79
CA PHE A 150 3.06 -2.07 -17.61
C PHE A 150 3.62 -3.17 -16.71
N GLU A 151 2.90 -4.28 -16.54
CA GLU A 151 3.42 -5.44 -15.81
C GLU A 151 4.74 -5.96 -16.42
N GLY A 152 4.88 -5.89 -17.75
CA GLY A 152 6.10 -6.24 -18.46
C GLY A 152 7.32 -5.42 -18.02
N TYR A 153 7.18 -4.11 -17.79
CA TYR A 153 8.26 -3.26 -17.26
C TYR A 153 8.68 -3.63 -15.85
N LEU A 154 7.73 -4.08 -15.04
CA LEU A 154 8.05 -4.51 -13.68
C LEU A 154 8.89 -5.78 -13.63
N LEU A 155 8.86 -6.61 -14.67
CA LEU A 155 9.61 -7.88 -14.68
C LEU A 155 11.11 -7.70 -14.54
N GLU A 156 11.70 -6.66 -15.17
CA GLU A 156 13.12 -6.33 -15.04
C GLU A 156 13.41 -5.81 -13.62
N LEU A 157 12.62 -4.85 -13.15
CA LEU A 157 12.78 -4.27 -11.81
C LEU A 157 12.67 -5.32 -10.71
N LEU A 158 11.68 -6.21 -10.77
CA LEU A 158 11.43 -7.20 -9.73
C LEU A 158 12.43 -8.38 -9.76
N ALA A 159 13.09 -8.63 -10.90
CA ALA A 159 14.09 -9.68 -11.03
C ALA A 159 15.47 -9.23 -10.55
N GLU A 160 15.90 -8.04 -10.93
CA GLU A 160 17.29 -7.60 -10.80
C GLU A 160 17.46 -6.23 -10.12
N PHE A 161 16.37 -5.59 -9.69
CA PHE A 161 16.35 -4.24 -9.12
C PHE A 161 17.09 -3.24 -9.99
N GLN A 162 16.82 -3.30 -11.30
CA GLN A 162 17.39 -2.42 -12.31
C GLN A 162 16.33 -1.94 -13.30
N ILE A 163 16.63 -0.84 -13.98
CA ILE A 163 15.84 -0.28 -15.08
C ILE A 163 16.80 0.19 -16.15
N THR A 164 16.52 -0.15 -17.40
CA THR A 164 17.31 0.29 -18.56
C THR A 164 16.66 1.51 -19.20
N ILE A 165 17.40 2.63 -19.21
CA ILE A 165 17.03 3.89 -19.88
C ILE A 165 17.85 3.99 -21.17
N PRO A 166 17.21 4.06 -22.35
CA PRO A 166 17.93 3.97 -23.63
C PRO A 166 19.09 4.95 -23.80
N GLU A 167 18.96 6.17 -23.27
CA GLU A 167 19.95 7.25 -23.42
C GLU A 167 21.05 7.22 -22.35
N LEU A 168 20.78 6.62 -21.18
CA LEU A 168 21.68 6.65 -20.01
C LEU A 168 22.28 5.27 -19.69
N GLY A 169 21.67 4.20 -20.22
CA GLY A 169 22.04 2.83 -19.87
C GLY A 169 21.26 2.28 -18.68
N THR A 170 21.80 1.25 -18.03
CA THR A 170 21.14 0.53 -16.95
C THR A 170 21.44 1.17 -15.60
N VAL A 171 20.41 1.60 -14.90
CA VAL A 171 20.44 2.04 -13.51
C VAL A 171 20.09 0.85 -12.62
N ARG A 172 20.96 0.54 -11.66
CA ARG A 172 20.80 -0.60 -10.75
C ARG A 172 20.88 -0.15 -9.30
N ALA A 173 19.99 -0.69 -8.46
CA ALA A 173 20.02 -0.41 -7.04
C ALA A 173 21.32 -0.90 -6.38
N THR A 174 21.99 -0.03 -5.62
CA THR A 174 23.14 -0.41 -4.77
C THR A 174 22.69 -1.27 -3.59
N LYS A 175 21.50 -0.95 -3.07
CA LYS A 175 20.81 -1.69 -2.01
C LYS A 175 19.41 -2.02 -2.50
N PRO A 176 19.06 -3.31 -2.68
CA PRO A 176 17.71 -3.70 -3.10
C PRO A 176 16.65 -3.09 -2.18
N PRO A 177 15.62 -2.41 -2.72
CA PRO A 177 14.48 -1.97 -1.93
C PRO A 177 13.65 -3.17 -1.46
N LEU A 178 12.93 -3.02 -0.34
CA LEU A 178 11.83 -3.92 -0.04
C LEU A 178 10.66 -3.54 -0.95
N VAL A 179 10.31 -4.40 -1.90
CA VAL A 179 9.18 -4.18 -2.81
C VAL A 179 7.96 -4.91 -2.29
N ILE A 180 6.86 -4.19 -2.12
CA ILE A 180 5.55 -4.71 -1.74
C ILE A 180 4.57 -4.36 -2.85
N LEU A 181 3.94 -5.38 -3.44
CA LEU A 181 2.86 -5.23 -4.40
C LEU A 181 1.53 -5.57 -3.71
N THR A 182 0.47 -4.82 -4.03
CA THR A 182 -0.88 -5.13 -3.52
C THR A 182 -1.85 -5.35 -4.68
N SER A 183 -2.84 -6.23 -4.47
CA SER A 183 -3.93 -6.50 -5.39
C SER A 183 -5.24 -6.72 -4.63
N ASN A 184 -6.35 -6.20 -5.18
CA ASN A 184 -7.72 -6.45 -4.72
C ASN A 184 -8.43 -7.50 -5.59
N ARG A 185 -7.71 -8.14 -6.53
CA ARG A 185 -8.24 -9.12 -7.50
C ARG A 185 -9.36 -8.59 -8.39
N THR A 186 -9.33 -7.31 -8.74
CA THR A 186 -10.26 -6.76 -9.74
C THR A 186 -9.99 -7.33 -11.13
N ARG A 187 -8.72 -7.70 -11.39
CA ARG A 187 -8.22 -8.41 -12.56
C ARG A 187 -7.15 -9.43 -12.13
N GLU A 188 -6.97 -10.47 -12.90
CA GLU A 188 -5.86 -11.39 -12.67
C GLU A 188 -4.52 -10.77 -13.11
N VAL A 189 -3.52 -10.84 -12.22
CA VAL A 189 -2.15 -10.37 -12.47
C VAL A 189 -1.36 -11.46 -13.16
N HIS A 190 -0.53 -11.10 -14.12
CA HIS A 190 0.20 -12.05 -14.96
C HIS A 190 1.11 -12.99 -14.14
N ASP A 191 1.08 -14.27 -14.44
CA ASP A 191 1.85 -15.32 -13.73
C ASP A 191 3.34 -15.06 -13.67
N ALA A 192 3.93 -14.46 -14.72
CA ALA A 192 5.35 -14.15 -14.75
C ALA A 192 5.77 -13.18 -13.63
N LEU A 193 4.87 -12.25 -13.24
CA LEU A 193 5.09 -11.33 -12.15
C LEU A 193 4.96 -12.06 -10.80
N LYS A 194 3.88 -12.84 -10.62
CA LYS A 194 3.63 -13.62 -9.40
C LYS A 194 4.79 -14.57 -9.08
N ARG A 195 5.38 -15.24 -10.09
CA ARG A 195 6.51 -16.18 -9.91
C ARG A 195 7.80 -15.51 -9.40
N ARG A 196 7.96 -14.20 -9.55
CA ARG A 196 9.09 -13.44 -9.03
C ARG A 196 8.92 -13.01 -7.57
N CYS A 197 7.69 -13.08 -7.07
CA CYS A 197 7.32 -12.61 -5.74
C CYS A 197 7.16 -13.75 -4.74
N LEU A 198 7.32 -13.44 -3.46
CA LEU A 198 6.71 -14.22 -2.40
C LEU A 198 5.23 -13.84 -2.34
N TYR A 199 4.36 -14.82 -2.26
CA TYR A 199 2.91 -14.62 -2.27
C TYR A 199 2.32 -14.73 -0.87
N GLN A 200 1.45 -13.80 -0.51
CA GLN A 200 0.69 -13.83 0.73
C GLN A 200 -0.76 -13.39 0.49
N TRP A 201 -1.68 -14.28 0.75
CA TRP A 201 -3.10 -13.95 0.83
C TRP A 201 -3.42 -13.34 2.21
N ILE A 202 -4.18 -12.23 2.22
CA ILE A 202 -4.64 -11.57 3.45
C ILE A 202 -6.16 -11.69 3.52
N GLU A 203 -6.62 -12.46 4.49
CA GLU A 203 -8.04 -12.63 4.80
C GLU A 203 -8.57 -11.51 5.70
N TYR A 204 -9.89 -11.43 5.82
CA TYR A 204 -10.50 -10.68 6.90
C TYR A 204 -9.99 -11.24 8.25
N PRO A 205 -9.61 -10.37 9.20
CA PRO A 205 -9.11 -10.81 10.49
C PRO A 205 -10.18 -11.54 11.30
N SER A 206 -9.75 -12.41 12.21
CA SER A 206 -10.63 -12.93 13.27
C SER A 206 -11.12 -11.79 14.16
N PHE A 207 -12.18 -12.02 14.91
CA PHE A 207 -12.73 -11.03 15.85
C PHE A 207 -11.65 -10.52 16.82
N GLU A 208 -10.86 -11.41 17.39
CA GLU A 208 -9.81 -11.08 18.36
C GLU A 208 -8.71 -10.21 17.72
N LYS A 209 -8.31 -10.55 16.50
CA LYS A 209 -7.33 -9.77 15.75
C LYS A 209 -7.87 -8.40 15.39
N GLU A 210 -9.12 -8.31 14.93
CA GLU A 210 -9.73 -7.04 14.59
C GLU A 210 -9.90 -6.14 15.81
N MET A 211 -10.28 -6.71 16.95
CA MET A 211 -10.27 -6.00 18.24
C MET A 211 -8.88 -5.47 18.60
N ALA A 212 -7.83 -6.26 18.42
CA ALA A 212 -6.45 -5.80 18.64
C ALA A 212 -6.07 -4.65 17.71
N ILE A 213 -6.49 -4.69 16.43
CA ILE A 213 -6.29 -3.61 15.46
C ILE A 213 -7.05 -2.35 15.91
N VAL A 214 -8.31 -2.47 16.31
CA VAL A 214 -9.12 -1.35 16.79
C VAL A 214 -8.46 -0.70 18.03
N HIS A 215 -8.03 -1.48 19.01
CA HIS A 215 -7.33 -0.95 20.18
C HIS A 215 -6.02 -0.25 19.83
N ALA A 216 -5.25 -0.78 18.89
CA ALA A 216 -4.00 -0.17 18.45
C ALA A 216 -4.22 1.15 17.70
N ARG A 217 -5.29 1.24 16.89
CA ARG A 217 -5.54 2.37 15.98
C ARG A 217 -6.44 3.45 16.56
N VAL A 218 -7.40 3.06 17.41
CA VAL A 218 -8.39 3.97 18.05
C VAL A 218 -8.36 3.78 19.58
N PRO A 219 -7.23 4.06 20.25
CA PRO A 219 -7.03 3.74 21.66
C PRO A 219 -7.94 4.55 22.64
N HIS A 220 -8.54 5.63 22.16
CA HIS A 220 -9.44 6.48 22.94
C HIS A 220 -10.91 6.02 22.89
N ALA A 221 -11.27 5.07 22.03
CA ALA A 221 -12.63 4.54 21.98
C ALA A 221 -12.95 3.70 23.23
N ALA A 222 -14.17 3.81 23.72
CA ALA A 222 -14.64 2.97 24.81
C ALA A 222 -14.58 1.47 24.41
N GLN A 223 -14.03 0.63 25.29
CA GLN A 223 -13.82 -0.78 24.99
C GLN A 223 -15.13 -1.49 24.60
N GLN A 224 -16.22 -1.17 25.29
CA GLN A 224 -17.52 -1.76 25.00
C GLN A 224 -18.02 -1.35 23.60
N LEU A 225 -17.88 -0.07 23.23
CA LEU A 225 -18.23 0.42 21.89
C LEU A 225 -17.41 -0.30 20.81
N ALA A 226 -16.08 -0.34 20.97
CA ALA A 226 -15.19 -1.02 20.03
C ALA A 226 -15.59 -2.49 19.83
N ARG A 227 -15.89 -3.21 20.92
CA ARG A 227 -16.35 -4.61 20.87
C ARG A 227 -17.67 -4.74 20.11
N GLN A 228 -18.66 -3.90 20.41
CA GLN A 228 -19.99 -3.98 19.80
C GLN A 228 -19.93 -3.65 18.30
N VAL A 229 -19.17 -2.62 17.91
CA VAL A 229 -18.98 -2.26 16.50
C VAL A 229 -18.28 -3.38 15.74
N THR A 230 -17.18 -3.92 16.29
CA THR A 230 -16.47 -5.04 15.66
C THR A 230 -17.37 -6.26 15.50
N ALA A 231 -18.16 -6.61 16.53
CA ALA A 231 -19.08 -7.73 16.44
C ALA A 231 -20.16 -7.50 15.38
N LEU A 232 -20.70 -6.27 15.28
CA LEU A 232 -21.71 -5.94 14.28
C LEU A 232 -21.12 -5.98 12.86
N VAL A 233 -19.89 -5.51 12.64
CA VAL A 233 -19.23 -5.62 11.33
C VAL A 233 -19.00 -7.07 10.93
N HIS A 234 -18.63 -7.93 11.88
CA HIS A 234 -18.49 -9.37 11.60
C HIS A 234 -19.82 -10.01 11.19
N GLU A 235 -20.95 -9.63 11.83
CA GLU A 235 -22.27 -10.09 11.40
C GLU A 235 -22.65 -9.55 10.02
N LEU A 236 -22.32 -8.26 9.72
CA LEU A 236 -22.56 -7.65 8.41
C LEU A 236 -21.78 -8.35 7.29
N ARG A 237 -20.55 -8.81 7.55
CA ARG A 237 -19.77 -9.61 6.57
C ARG A 237 -20.40 -10.95 6.23
N GLY A 238 -21.25 -11.48 7.11
CA GLY A 238 -22.02 -12.70 6.86
C GLY A 238 -23.33 -12.47 6.09
N VAL A 239 -23.68 -11.22 5.79
CA VAL A 239 -24.85 -10.86 4.99
C VAL A 239 -24.45 -10.64 3.54
N GLU A 240 -25.31 -11.00 2.61
CA GLU A 240 -25.12 -10.70 1.19
C GLU A 240 -25.22 -9.19 0.97
N LEU A 241 -24.07 -8.56 0.74
CA LEU A 241 -23.90 -7.13 0.49
C LEU A 241 -23.16 -6.92 -0.83
N TYR A 242 -23.49 -5.83 -1.50
CA TYR A 242 -22.78 -5.42 -2.71
C TYR A 242 -21.32 -5.03 -2.40
N LYS A 243 -21.10 -4.35 -1.26
CA LYS A 243 -19.78 -3.98 -0.75
C LYS A 243 -19.63 -4.42 0.70
N VAL A 244 -18.91 -5.51 0.89
CA VAL A 244 -18.61 -6.03 2.23
C VAL A 244 -17.65 -5.08 2.96
N PRO A 245 -17.95 -4.67 4.21
CA PRO A 245 -17.09 -3.75 4.96
C PRO A 245 -15.77 -4.40 5.36
N GLY A 246 -14.66 -3.70 5.10
CA GLY A 246 -13.32 -4.09 5.51
C GLY A 246 -12.96 -3.62 6.93
N VAL A 247 -11.70 -3.81 7.31
CA VAL A 247 -11.17 -3.34 8.61
C VAL A 247 -11.09 -1.81 8.65
N SER A 248 -10.85 -1.16 7.51
CA SER A 248 -10.86 0.31 7.41
C SER A 248 -12.21 0.88 7.81
N GLU A 249 -13.31 0.31 7.32
CA GLU A 249 -14.67 0.72 7.67
C GLU A 249 -14.98 0.50 9.15
N THR A 250 -14.47 -0.59 9.74
CA THR A 250 -14.57 -0.83 11.19
C THR A 250 -13.88 0.27 11.98
N LEU A 251 -12.64 0.62 11.62
CA LEU A 251 -11.87 1.66 12.28
C LEU A 251 -12.53 3.03 12.16
N ASP A 252 -12.98 3.38 10.95
CA ASP A 252 -13.67 4.64 10.68
C ASP A 252 -14.97 4.74 11.49
N TRP A 253 -15.72 3.63 11.60
CA TRP A 253 -16.97 3.62 12.32
C TRP A 253 -16.78 3.74 13.83
N VAL A 254 -15.80 3.02 14.40
CA VAL A 254 -15.44 3.18 15.81
C VAL A 254 -14.99 4.61 16.09
N ALA A 255 -14.17 5.20 15.22
CA ALA A 255 -13.70 6.58 15.39
C ALA A 255 -14.85 7.60 15.26
N ALA A 256 -15.76 7.41 14.31
CA ALA A 256 -16.93 8.28 14.12
C ALA A 256 -17.87 8.24 15.35
N LEU A 257 -18.18 7.05 15.86
CA LEU A 257 -19.02 6.91 17.05
C LEU A 257 -18.35 7.47 18.32
N ALA A 258 -17.02 7.29 18.45
CA ALA A 258 -16.27 7.90 19.53
C ALA A 258 -16.26 9.44 19.44
N ALA A 259 -16.18 10.01 18.23
CA ALA A 259 -16.29 11.46 18.00
C ALA A 259 -17.70 12.03 18.32
N LEU A 260 -18.72 11.16 18.31
CA LEU A 260 -20.09 11.48 18.76
C LEU A 260 -20.30 11.20 20.27
N ASP A 261 -19.22 11.02 21.04
CA ASP A 261 -19.22 10.70 22.47
C ASP A 261 -20.04 9.45 22.84
N ARG A 262 -20.22 8.52 21.88
CA ARG A 262 -20.92 7.26 22.15
C ARG A 262 -20.03 6.29 22.90
N LYS A 263 -20.55 5.67 23.94
CA LYS A 263 -19.86 4.65 24.76
C LYS A 263 -20.38 3.24 24.50
N VAL A 264 -21.57 3.16 23.98
CA VAL A 264 -22.28 1.92 23.61
C VAL A 264 -22.98 2.11 22.29
N LEU A 265 -23.26 1.01 21.59
CA LEU A 265 -23.94 1.00 20.32
C LEU A 265 -25.44 0.80 20.56
N ASP A 266 -26.28 1.70 20.04
CA ASP A 266 -27.72 1.60 20.00
C ASP A 266 -28.25 1.73 18.55
N ILE A 267 -29.50 1.35 18.32
CA ILE A 267 -30.11 1.36 16.98
C ILE A 267 -30.08 2.75 16.35
N ALA A 268 -30.35 3.79 17.11
CA ALA A 268 -30.36 5.16 16.59
C ALA A 268 -28.97 5.60 16.13
N ALA A 269 -27.94 5.35 16.95
CA ALA A 269 -26.57 5.64 16.58
C ALA A 269 -26.11 4.86 15.33
N ILE A 270 -26.58 3.61 15.16
CA ILE A 270 -26.29 2.80 13.98
C ILE A 270 -26.96 3.44 12.74
N GLU A 271 -28.27 3.71 12.81
CA GLU A 271 -29.01 4.27 11.68
C GLU A 271 -28.46 5.60 11.21
N ASP A 272 -28.04 6.47 12.14
CA ASP A 272 -27.43 7.76 11.85
C ASP A 272 -26.03 7.63 11.17
N THR A 273 -25.35 6.52 11.41
CA THR A 273 -23.95 6.34 10.98
C THR A 273 -23.73 5.17 10.01
N LEU A 274 -24.79 4.50 9.51
CA LEU A 274 -24.68 3.39 8.54
C LEU A 274 -23.82 3.74 7.31
N GLY A 275 -23.87 4.97 6.82
CA GLY A 275 -23.06 5.43 5.69
C GLY A 275 -21.56 5.49 5.97
N VAL A 276 -21.12 5.38 7.24
CA VAL A 276 -19.70 5.26 7.58
C VAL A 276 -19.19 3.85 7.26
N VAL A 277 -20.00 2.82 7.50
CA VAL A 277 -19.60 1.40 7.32
C VAL A 277 -20.06 0.82 5.99
N LEU A 278 -21.25 1.17 5.50
CA LEU A 278 -21.81 0.70 4.24
C LEU A 278 -21.64 1.77 3.15
N LYS A 279 -21.02 1.41 2.02
CA LYS A 279 -20.65 2.33 0.94
C LYS A 279 -21.53 2.19 -0.31
N ALA A 280 -22.67 1.51 -0.19
CA ALA A 280 -23.66 1.37 -1.25
C ALA A 280 -25.05 1.69 -0.70
N LYS A 281 -25.85 2.44 -1.48
CA LYS A 281 -27.21 2.83 -1.08
C LYS A 281 -28.09 1.60 -0.87
N ASP A 282 -28.00 0.64 -1.78
CA ASP A 282 -28.81 -0.58 -1.74
C ASP A 282 -28.48 -1.43 -0.50
N ASP A 283 -27.21 -1.50 -0.09
CA ASP A 283 -26.79 -2.17 1.14
C ASP A 283 -27.39 -1.50 2.39
N ILE A 284 -27.37 -0.15 2.41
CA ILE A 284 -27.96 0.62 3.53
C ILE A 284 -29.47 0.36 3.63
N GLU A 285 -30.17 0.39 2.50
CA GLU A 285 -31.63 0.15 2.46
C GLU A 285 -31.96 -1.31 2.85
N ALA A 286 -31.15 -2.28 2.41
CA ALA A 286 -31.34 -3.70 2.72
C ALA A 286 -31.12 -4.05 4.19
N ILE A 287 -30.31 -3.26 4.91
CA ILE A 287 -29.98 -3.53 6.32
C ILE A 287 -30.91 -2.81 7.29
N ARG A 288 -31.53 -1.69 6.93
CA ARG A 288 -32.38 -0.87 7.82
C ARG A 288 -33.58 -1.64 8.40
N GLY A 289 -34.09 -1.11 9.51
CA GLY A 289 -35.32 -1.60 10.14
C GLY A 289 -35.19 -2.91 10.93
N GLU A 290 -36.13 -3.83 10.78
CA GLU A 290 -36.16 -5.11 11.54
C GLU A 290 -34.91 -5.97 11.31
N ARG A 291 -34.33 -5.94 10.10
CA ARG A 291 -33.13 -6.70 9.79
C ARG A 291 -31.94 -6.22 10.61
N LEU A 292 -31.79 -4.89 10.78
CA LEU A 292 -30.75 -4.30 11.62
C LEU A 292 -30.91 -4.74 13.07
N ALA A 293 -32.13 -4.71 13.62
CA ALA A 293 -32.39 -5.12 14.99
C ALA A 293 -31.98 -6.59 15.22
N GLY A 294 -32.28 -7.48 14.26
CA GLY A 294 -31.89 -8.88 14.32
C GLY A 294 -30.36 -9.11 14.23
N ILE A 295 -29.66 -8.33 13.38
CA ILE A 295 -28.21 -8.39 13.26
C ILE A 295 -27.55 -7.88 14.55
N LEU A 296 -28.03 -6.75 15.10
CA LEU A 296 -27.53 -6.19 16.35
C LEU A 296 -27.71 -7.15 17.52
N GLN A 297 -28.85 -7.80 17.62
CA GLN A 297 -29.08 -8.77 18.67
C GLN A 297 -28.08 -9.94 18.62
N ARG A 298 -27.79 -10.48 17.44
CA ARG A 298 -26.74 -11.52 17.27
C ARG A 298 -25.37 -11.01 17.64
N ALA A 299 -25.02 -9.78 17.22
CA ALA A 299 -23.73 -9.17 17.54
C ALA A 299 -23.52 -8.97 19.05
N LEU A 300 -24.57 -8.61 19.79
CA LEU A 300 -24.51 -8.38 21.24
C LEU A 300 -24.47 -9.67 22.08
N THR A 301 -24.88 -10.81 21.51
CA THR A 301 -24.84 -12.12 22.18
C THR A 301 -23.51 -12.85 21.99
N ARG A 302 -22.61 -12.32 21.18
CA ARG A 302 -21.25 -12.83 20.90
C ARG A 302 -20.22 -12.20 21.84
#